data_79e77fe287105ae41a5b48c94f2a69ac
#
_entry.id   79e77fe287105ae41a5b48c94f2a69ac
#
_cell.length_a   1.000
_cell.length_b   1.000
_cell.length_c   1.000
_cell.angle_alpha   90.00
_cell.angle_beta   90.00
_cell.angle_gamma   90.00
#
_symmetry.space_group_name_H-M   'P 1'
#
loop_
_entity.id
_entity.type
_entity.pdbx_description
1 polymer ?
#
loop_
_entity_poly.entity_id
_entity_poly.type
_entity_poly.pdbx_seq_one_letter_code
_entity_poly.pdbx_strand_id
1 'polypeptide(L)'
;MKKGQPTEKPNARISSPLTLAVDIGGTGIKSIVLDSHGQPVTKRLRTATPEHAKPREVIAIVRKQAKAQGKFDRVSAGFPGVVKDGVIYTAANLGKGWKSFNLERELNRKLGKPVRVANDADVQGLGAVSGTGVELVITLGTGFGSVLFANDTRIHLELGHHPFHQGKTYEDELGRAAMDKKGKKKWNRMLLEAIDDLKRTFNYDRLFIGGGGAKFVKVDLPDNVSLISNEDG
;
A
#
# COMPACT_ATOMS: atom_id res chain seq x y z
N MET A 1 21.47 -48.55 11.78
CA MET A 1 21.31 -47.09 11.62
C MET A 1 20.65 -46.79 10.26
N LYS A 2 19.35 -46.54 10.25
CA LYS A 2 18.61 -46.19 9.04
C LYS A 2 18.65 -44.64 8.92
N LYS A 3 19.25 -44.14 7.82
CA LYS A 3 19.25 -42.71 7.46
C LYS A 3 17.84 -42.33 7.09
N GLY A 4 17.29 -41.34 7.81
CA GLY A 4 16.00 -40.72 7.48
C GLY A 4 16.10 -39.96 6.15
N GLN A 5 15.18 -40.24 5.26
CA GLN A 5 14.97 -39.47 4.03
C GLN A 5 14.40 -38.10 4.37
N PRO A 6 14.79 -37.04 3.65
CA PRO A 6 14.17 -35.73 3.82
C PRO A 6 12.74 -35.78 3.27
N THR A 7 11.77 -35.45 4.12
CA THR A 7 10.39 -35.29 3.71
C THR A 7 10.27 -34.07 2.79
N GLU A 8 10.03 -34.32 1.50
CA GLU A 8 9.61 -33.28 0.56
C GLU A 8 8.34 -32.62 1.08
N LYS A 9 8.38 -31.30 1.24
CA LYS A 9 7.18 -30.50 1.51
C LYS A 9 6.20 -30.67 0.33
N PRO A 10 4.90 -30.89 0.58
CA PRO A 10 3.94 -31.04 -0.50
C PRO A 10 3.93 -29.79 -1.38
N ASN A 11 4.06 -30.01 -2.68
CA ASN A 11 3.98 -28.98 -3.72
C ASN A 11 2.60 -28.31 -3.62
N ALA A 12 2.52 -27.16 -2.96
CA ALA A 12 1.28 -26.38 -2.89
C ALA A 12 0.87 -26.05 -4.33
N ARG A 13 -0.30 -26.52 -4.75
CA ARG A 13 -0.83 -26.23 -6.09
C ARG A 13 -1.00 -24.72 -6.21
N ILE A 14 -0.22 -24.11 -7.11
CA ILE A 14 -0.36 -22.70 -7.45
C ILE A 14 -1.76 -22.48 -7.99
N SER A 15 -2.51 -21.59 -7.34
CA SER A 15 -3.92 -21.34 -7.61
C SER A 15 -4.08 -20.11 -8.51
N SER A 16 -4.80 -20.26 -9.62
CA SER A 16 -5.12 -19.15 -10.55
C SER A 16 -6.37 -18.38 -10.09
N PRO A 17 -6.52 -17.10 -10.44
CA PRO A 17 -5.63 -16.31 -11.32
C PRO A 17 -4.37 -15.81 -10.61
N LEU A 18 -3.25 -15.76 -11.36
CA LEU A 18 -2.00 -15.19 -10.89
C LEU A 18 -2.04 -13.66 -11.04
N THR A 19 -1.68 -12.95 -9.98
CA THR A 19 -1.66 -11.48 -9.97
C THR A 19 -0.23 -10.97 -9.85
N LEU A 20 0.23 -10.18 -10.83
CA LEU A 20 1.43 -9.37 -10.66
C LEU A 20 1.09 -8.17 -9.79
N ALA A 21 1.51 -8.20 -8.54
CA ALA A 21 1.42 -7.06 -7.63
C ALA A 21 2.62 -6.14 -7.85
N VAL A 22 2.35 -4.85 -8.06
CA VAL A 22 3.36 -3.80 -8.29
C VAL A 22 3.17 -2.68 -7.28
N ASP A 23 4.21 -2.34 -6.53
CA ASP A 23 4.24 -1.19 -5.62
C ASP A 23 5.16 -0.11 -6.24
N ILE A 24 4.54 0.98 -6.70
CA ILE A 24 5.26 2.13 -7.28
C ILE A 24 5.50 3.13 -6.16
N GLY A 25 6.71 3.12 -5.60
CA GLY A 25 7.08 4.07 -4.54
C GLY A 25 8.04 5.16 -5.04
N GLY A 26 8.11 6.27 -4.31
CA GLY A 26 9.02 7.39 -4.62
C GLY A 26 10.51 7.02 -4.57
N THR A 27 10.89 5.96 -3.84
CA THR A 27 12.28 5.50 -3.69
C THR A 27 12.55 4.13 -4.30
N GLY A 28 11.52 3.41 -4.70
CA GLY A 28 11.66 2.08 -5.29
C GLY A 28 10.36 1.53 -5.83
N ILE A 29 10.46 0.83 -6.96
CA ILE A 29 9.37 0.08 -7.58
C ILE A 29 9.61 -1.38 -7.27
N LYS A 30 8.61 -2.04 -6.68
CA LYS A 30 8.67 -3.44 -6.29
C LYS A 30 7.63 -4.25 -7.06
N SER A 31 7.90 -5.53 -7.26
CA SER A 31 6.91 -6.44 -7.85
C SER A 31 7.08 -7.87 -7.36
N ILE A 32 5.98 -8.59 -7.32
CA ILE A 32 5.90 -10.00 -6.97
C ILE A 32 4.68 -10.62 -7.66
N VAL A 33 4.71 -11.91 -7.96
CA VAL A 33 3.52 -12.62 -8.41
C VAL A 33 2.90 -13.34 -7.23
N LEU A 34 1.60 -13.15 -7.06
CA LEU A 34 0.77 -13.78 -6.04
C LEU A 34 -0.22 -14.73 -6.69
N ASP A 35 -0.59 -15.80 -6.00
CA ASP A 35 -1.70 -16.67 -6.40
C ASP A 35 -3.06 -16.08 -6.02
N SER A 36 -4.15 -16.81 -6.25
CA SER A 36 -5.52 -16.36 -5.93
C SER A 36 -5.79 -16.22 -4.42
N HIS A 37 -4.93 -16.74 -3.56
CA HIS A 37 -4.99 -16.64 -2.11
C HIS A 37 -4.02 -15.58 -1.56
N GLY A 38 -3.38 -14.79 -2.44
CA GLY A 38 -2.39 -13.80 -2.05
C GLY A 38 -1.03 -14.37 -1.65
N GLN A 39 -0.78 -15.67 -1.88
CA GLN A 39 0.50 -16.29 -1.52
C GLN A 39 1.57 -16.00 -2.58
N PRO A 40 2.80 -15.66 -2.17
CA PRO A 40 3.91 -15.41 -3.08
C PRO A 40 4.26 -16.64 -3.95
N VAL A 41 4.24 -16.45 -5.27
CA VAL A 41 4.64 -17.46 -6.26
C VAL A 41 6.07 -17.23 -6.75
N THR A 42 6.52 -15.98 -6.72
CA THR A 42 7.86 -15.57 -7.16
C THR A 42 8.59 -14.80 -6.06
N LYS A 43 9.88 -14.57 -6.25
CA LYS A 43 10.66 -13.67 -5.38
C LYS A 43 10.31 -12.21 -5.68
N ARG A 44 10.26 -11.38 -4.64
CA ARG A 44 10.07 -9.94 -4.78
C ARG A 44 11.26 -9.32 -5.52
N LEU A 45 10.96 -8.57 -6.58
CA LEU A 45 11.94 -7.73 -7.28
C LEU A 45 11.83 -6.30 -6.78
N ARG A 46 12.95 -5.58 -6.80
CA ARG A 46 13.01 -4.15 -6.48
C ARG A 46 13.96 -3.44 -7.45
N THR A 47 13.53 -2.30 -7.94
CA THR A 47 14.35 -1.35 -8.73
C THR A 47 14.22 0.02 -8.11
N ALA A 48 15.31 0.75 -7.95
CA ALA A 48 15.26 2.13 -7.47
C ALA A 48 14.42 2.99 -8.43
N THR A 49 13.54 3.83 -7.86
CA THR A 49 12.82 4.83 -8.65
C THR A 49 13.79 5.93 -9.02
N PRO A 50 13.90 6.32 -10.31
CA PRO A 50 14.71 7.46 -10.69
C PRO A 50 14.25 8.74 -10.00
N GLU A 51 15.15 9.64 -9.73
CA GLU A 51 14.81 10.95 -9.19
C GLU A 51 13.90 11.70 -10.19
N HIS A 52 12.81 12.28 -9.69
CA HIS A 52 11.80 12.94 -10.53
C HIS A 52 11.25 12.07 -11.68
N ALA A 53 11.08 10.76 -11.42
CA ALA A 53 10.65 9.78 -12.42
C ALA A 53 9.36 10.17 -13.13
N LYS A 54 9.42 10.23 -14.45
CA LYS A 54 8.28 10.48 -15.33
C LYS A 54 7.52 9.18 -15.61
N PRO A 55 6.25 9.24 -16.08
CA PRO A 55 5.46 8.05 -16.40
C PRO A 55 6.18 7.03 -17.29
N ARG A 56 6.88 7.49 -18.32
CA ARG A 56 7.60 6.63 -19.27
C ARG A 56 8.68 5.78 -18.58
N GLU A 57 9.40 6.36 -17.64
CA GLU A 57 10.50 5.69 -16.93
C GLU A 57 9.95 4.63 -15.97
N VAL A 58 8.91 4.98 -15.19
CA VAL A 58 8.24 4.03 -14.29
C VAL A 58 7.65 2.86 -15.07
N ILE A 59 6.94 3.12 -16.17
CA ILE A 59 6.37 2.08 -17.03
C ILE A 59 7.46 1.16 -17.61
N ALA A 60 8.61 1.72 -18.00
CA ALA A 60 9.73 0.91 -18.50
C ALA A 60 10.25 -0.05 -17.40
N ILE A 61 10.38 0.43 -16.16
CA ILE A 61 10.79 -0.39 -15.02
C ILE A 61 9.75 -1.49 -14.76
N VAL A 62 8.46 -1.14 -14.67
CA VAL A 62 7.37 -2.11 -14.46
C VAL A 62 7.39 -3.20 -15.55
N ARG A 63 7.54 -2.82 -16.81
CA ARG A 63 7.65 -3.78 -17.92
C ARG A 63 8.85 -4.72 -17.78
N LYS A 64 10.01 -4.20 -17.39
CA LYS A 64 11.22 -5.01 -17.16
C LYS A 64 10.99 -6.00 -16.03
N GLN A 65 10.40 -5.56 -14.93
CA GLN A 65 10.09 -6.43 -13.80
C GLN A 65 9.02 -7.47 -14.17
N ALA A 66 7.95 -7.07 -14.86
CA ALA A 66 6.90 -7.98 -15.33
C ALA A 66 7.47 -9.11 -16.20
N LYS A 67 8.40 -8.78 -17.12
CA LYS A 67 9.10 -9.80 -17.92
C LYS A 67 9.93 -10.75 -17.06
N ALA A 68 10.62 -10.25 -16.06
CA ALA A 68 11.45 -11.04 -15.15
C ALA A 68 10.61 -11.93 -14.19
N GLN A 69 9.41 -11.49 -13.84
CA GLN A 69 8.48 -12.25 -13.00
C GLN A 69 7.82 -13.45 -13.72
N GLY A 70 7.80 -13.45 -15.04
CA GLY A 70 7.29 -14.57 -15.83
C GLY A 70 5.77 -14.55 -16.05
N LYS A 71 5.08 -15.63 -15.74
CA LYS A 71 3.64 -15.78 -16.02
C LYS A 71 2.78 -15.10 -14.95
N PHE A 72 1.77 -14.36 -15.41
CA PHE A 72 0.68 -13.82 -14.59
C PHE A 72 -0.55 -13.56 -15.49
N ASP A 73 -1.72 -13.47 -14.89
CA ASP A 73 -3.00 -13.33 -15.60
C ASP A 73 -3.49 -11.88 -15.57
N ARG A 74 -3.23 -11.15 -14.48
CA ARG A 74 -3.64 -9.77 -14.25
C ARG A 74 -2.60 -8.99 -13.45
N VAL A 75 -2.76 -7.66 -13.36
CA VAL A 75 -1.86 -6.76 -12.65
C VAL A 75 -2.65 -5.91 -11.66
N SER A 76 -2.14 -5.81 -10.43
CA SER A 76 -2.57 -4.85 -9.41
C SER A 76 -1.40 -3.91 -9.13
N ALA A 77 -1.59 -2.60 -9.28
CA ALA A 77 -0.52 -1.63 -9.09
C ALA A 77 -0.93 -0.56 -8.06
N GLY A 78 -0.14 -0.43 -6.99
CA GLY A 78 -0.21 0.66 -6.03
C GLY A 78 0.58 1.87 -6.53
N PHE A 79 0.02 3.07 -6.38
CA PHE A 79 0.63 4.33 -6.80
C PHE A 79 0.60 5.36 -5.66
N PRO A 80 1.70 6.11 -5.40
CA PRO A 80 1.78 7.06 -4.30
C PRO A 80 1.12 8.40 -4.67
N GLY A 81 -0.20 8.44 -4.65
CA GLY A 81 -0.99 9.61 -4.98
C GLY A 81 -2.44 9.28 -5.25
N VAL A 82 -3.25 10.32 -5.47
CA VAL A 82 -4.68 10.16 -5.76
C VAL A 82 -4.86 9.52 -7.12
N VAL A 83 -5.56 8.39 -7.13
CA VAL A 83 -5.92 7.63 -8.34
C VAL A 83 -7.44 7.51 -8.42
N LYS A 84 -8.02 7.89 -9.54
CA LYS A 84 -9.44 7.69 -9.81
C LYS A 84 -9.62 7.13 -11.22
N ASP A 85 -10.30 5.99 -11.32
CA ASP A 85 -10.54 5.28 -12.59
C ASP A 85 -9.25 5.06 -13.41
N GLY A 86 -8.16 4.69 -12.73
CA GLY A 86 -6.84 4.46 -13.32
C GLY A 86 -6.09 5.72 -13.75
N VAL A 87 -6.67 6.92 -13.54
CA VAL A 87 -6.07 8.22 -13.83
C VAL A 87 -5.41 8.79 -12.58
N ILE A 88 -4.19 9.27 -12.74
CA ILE A 88 -3.42 9.91 -11.66
C ILE A 88 -3.81 11.39 -11.55
N TYR A 89 -4.20 11.83 -10.36
CA TYR A 89 -4.51 13.22 -10.06
C TYR A 89 -3.38 13.93 -9.34
N THR A 90 -2.70 13.23 -8.43
CA THR A 90 -1.53 13.75 -7.71
C THR A 90 -0.37 12.76 -7.74
N ALA A 91 0.86 13.26 -7.65
CA ALA A 91 2.07 12.46 -7.60
C ALA A 91 3.19 13.25 -6.90
N ALA A 92 3.00 13.54 -5.60
CA ALA A 92 3.86 14.45 -4.84
C ALA A 92 5.35 14.06 -4.82
N ASN A 93 5.64 12.74 -4.85
CA ASN A 93 6.99 12.19 -4.71
C ASN A 93 7.59 11.69 -6.03
N LEU A 94 6.98 12.05 -7.16
CA LEU A 94 7.42 11.66 -8.49
C LEU A 94 7.60 12.90 -9.39
N GLY A 95 8.14 12.72 -10.59
CA GLY A 95 8.40 13.79 -11.54
C GLY A 95 7.14 14.37 -12.21
N LYS A 96 7.34 15.28 -13.13
CA LYS A 96 6.25 15.90 -13.90
C LYS A 96 5.61 14.90 -14.88
N GLY A 97 4.36 15.22 -15.30
CA GLY A 97 3.64 14.48 -16.34
C GLY A 97 2.69 13.40 -15.81
N TRP A 98 2.51 13.29 -14.49
CA TRP A 98 1.58 12.36 -13.88
C TRP A 98 0.13 12.86 -13.83
N LYS A 99 -0.06 14.17 -13.64
CA LYS A 99 -1.40 14.75 -13.55
C LYS A 99 -2.20 14.45 -14.83
N SER A 100 -3.39 13.89 -14.65
CA SER A 100 -4.30 13.45 -15.71
C SER A 100 -3.75 12.30 -16.58
N PHE A 101 -2.68 11.62 -16.14
CA PHE A 101 -2.13 10.47 -16.85
C PHE A 101 -2.90 9.20 -16.48
N ASN A 102 -3.46 8.51 -17.47
CA ASN A 102 -4.13 7.23 -17.26
C ASN A 102 -3.09 6.09 -17.23
N LEU A 103 -2.60 5.78 -16.04
CA LEU A 103 -1.59 4.76 -15.82
C LEU A 103 -2.14 3.35 -16.06
N GLU A 104 -3.38 3.10 -15.68
CA GLU A 104 -4.05 1.81 -15.86
C GLU A 104 -4.11 1.42 -17.35
N ARG A 105 -4.64 2.33 -18.17
CA ARG A 105 -4.73 2.12 -19.63
C ARG A 105 -3.36 1.90 -20.26
N GLU A 106 -2.36 2.68 -19.85
CA GLU A 106 -1.03 2.58 -20.45
C GLU A 106 -0.31 1.29 -20.04
N LEU A 107 -0.42 0.85 -18.78
CA LEU A 107 0.10 -0.44 -18.34
C LEU A 107 -0.64 -1.60 -19.01
N ASN A 108 -1.97 -1.54 -19.13
CA ASN A 108 -2.76 -2.54 -19.84
C ASN A 108 -2.27 -2.70 -21.28
N ARG A 109 -2.10 -1.58 -22.00
CA ARG A 109 -1.59 -1.56 -23.38
C ARG A 109 -0.18 -2.14 -23.49
N LYS A 110 0.70 -1.87 -22.52
CA LYS A 110 2.11 -2.29 -22.55
C LYS A 110 2.35 -3.73 -22.09
N LEU A 111 1.50 -4.24 -21.21
CA LEU A 111 1.63 -5.59 -20.65
C LEU A 111 0.71 -6.60 -21.32
N GLY A 112 -0.33 -6.14 -22.04
CA GLY A 112 -1.32 -6.99 -22.70
C GLY A 112 -2.14 -7.83 -21.71
N LYS A 113 -2.35 -7.31 -20.49
CA LYS A 113 -3.07 -7.97 -19.40
C LYS A 113 -4.03 -7.00 -18.74
N PRO A 114 -5.14 -7.46 -18.14
CA PRO A 114 -5.98 -6.63 -17.30
C PRO A 114 -5.16 -5.98 -16.19
N VAL A 115 -5.27 -4.67 -16.03
CA VAL A 115 -4.57 -3.90 -14.99
C VAL A 115 -5.59 -3.15 -14.16
N ARG A 116 -5.35 -3.07 -12.84
CA ARG A 116 -5.99 -2.12 -11.93
C ARG A 116 -4.91 -1.30 -11.24
N VAL A 117 -5.14 0.01 -11.19
CA VAL A 117 -4.27 0.96 -10.48
C VAL A 117 -5.08 1.61 -9.37
N ALA A 118 -4.55 1.59 -8.16
CA ALA A 118 -5.15 2.23 -6.99
C ALA A 118 -4.09 3.00 -6.21
N ASN A 119 -4.51 3.80 -5.24
CA ASN A 119 -3.59 4.39 -4.27
C ASN A 119 -2.87 3.27 -3.50
N ASP A 120 -1.65 3.51 -3.04
CA ASP A 120 -0.84 2.54 -2.28
C ASP A 120 -1.49 2.13 -0.95
N ALA A 121 -2.14 3.07 -0.25
CA ALA A 121 -2.92 2.78 0.96
C ALA A 121 -4.12 1.87 0.67
N ASP A 122 -4.79 2.07 -0.48
CA ASP A 122 -5.90 1.22 -0.90
C ASP A 122 -5.45 -0.22 -1.13
N VAL A 123 -4.31 -0.40 -1.81
CA VAL A 123 -3.79 -1.75 -2.10
C VAL A 123 -3.38 -2.46 -0.81
N GLN A 124 -2.72 -1.75 0.10
CA GLN A 124 -2.38 -2.30 1.43
C GLN A 124 -3.63 -2.61 2.25
N GLY A 125 -4.63 -1.72 2.21
CA GLY A 125 -5.89 -1.91 2.90
C GLY A 125 -6.64 -3.16 2.46
N LEU A 126 -6.73 -3.40 1.16
CA LEU A 126 -7.41 -4.57 0.59
C LEU A 126 -6.83 -5.91 1.07
N GLY A 127 -5.53 -5.95 1.40
CA GLY A 127 -4.89 -7.15 1.95
C GLY A 127 -5.15 -7.38 3.45
N ALA A 128 -5.61 -6.36 4.16
CA ALA A 128 -5.76 -6.41 5.62
C ALA A 128 -7.22 -6.52 6.08
N VAL A 129 -8.17 -5.96 5.30
CA VAL A 129 -9.57 -5.89 5.70
C VAL A 129 -10.29 -7.23 5.56
N SER A 130 -11.25 -7.48 6.44
CA SER A 130 -12.10 -8.67 6.40
C SER A 130 -13.29 -8.55 5.44
N GLY A 131 -13.62 -7.33 5.01
CA GLY A 131 -14.78 -7.04 4.19
C GLY A 131 -16.10 -7.01 4.96
N THR A 132 -16.05 -6.91 6.29
CA THR A 132 -17.26 -6.87 7.14
C THR A 132 -17.22 -5.68 8.08
N GLY A 133 -18.37 -4.98 8.19
CA GLY A 133 -18.49 -3.80 9.04
C GLY A 133 -17.79 -2.57 8.49
N VAL A 134 -17.35 -1.70 9.38
CA VAL A 134 -16.62 -0.46 9.07
C VAL A 134 -15.16 -0.66 9.44
N GLU A 135 -14.29 -0.74 8.45
CA GLU A 135 -12.86 -0.95 8.63
C GLU A 135 -12.08 0.25 8.07
N LEU A 136 -11.31 0.90 8.92
CA LEU A 136 -10.47 2.02 8.52
C LEU A 136 -9.02 1.55 8.37
N VAL A 137 -8.38 1.95 7.31
CA VAL A 137 -6.94 1.72 7.09
C VAL A 137 -6.24 3.06 7.00
N ILE A 138 -5.19 3.23 7.78
CA ILE A 138 -4.29 4.37 7.67
C ILE A 138 -2.87 3.90 7.33
N THR A 139 -2.16 4.68 6.54
CA THR A 139 -0.76 4.41 6.22
C THR A 139 0.14 5.53 6.69
N LEU A 140 1.13 5.18 7.48
CA LEU A 140 2.14 6.08 8.03
C LEU A 140 3.41 5.95 7.17
N GLY A 141 3.72 7.00 6.43
CA GLY A 141 4.85 7.03 5.50
C GLY A 141 5.46 8.41 5.40
N THR A 142 5.85 8.84 4.19
CA THR A 142 6.22 10.24 3.91
C THR A 142 5.07 11.15 4.28
N GLY A 143 3.83 10.76 3.93
CA GLY A 143 2.59 11.41 4.30
C GLY A 143 1.72 10.53 5.22
N PHE A 144 0.41 10.84 5.24
CA PHE A 144 -0.65 10.12 5.95
C PHE A 144 -1.74 9.71 4.95
N GLY A 145 -1.76 8.44 4.56
CA GLY A 145 -2.80 7.89 3.69
C GLY A 145 -3.96 7.31 4.49
N SER A 146 -5.15 7.26 3.88
CA SER A 146 -6.34 6.71 4.54
C SER A 146 -7.37 6.18 3.56
N VAL A 147 -8.03 5.10 3.92
CA VAL A 147 -9.15 4.51 3.18
C VAL A 147 -10.14 3.87 4.14
N LEU A 148 -11.42 4.03 3.88
CA LEU A 148 -12.50 3.42 4.65
C LEU A 148 -13.14 2.30 3.82
N PHE A 149 -13.39 1.18 4.46
CA PHE A 149 -14.19 0.09 3.92
C PHE A 149 -15.47 -0.01 4.74
N ALA A 150 -16.60 0.01 4.05
CA ALA A 150 -17.91 -0.26 4.62
C ALA A 150 -18.45 -1.52 3.94
N ASN A 151 -18.29 -2.66 4.59
CA ASN A 151 -18.42 -3.97 3.98
C ASN A 151 -17.54 -4.05 2.72
N ASP A 152 -18.07 -4.48 1.57
CA ASP A 152 -17.34 -4.57 0.31
C ASP A 152 -17.13 -3.22 -0.40
N THR A 153 -17.64 -2.11 0.17
CA THR A 153 -17.54 -0.78 -0.45
C THR A 153 -16.31 -0.05 0.05
N ARG A 154 -15.44 0.32 -0.87
CA ARG A 154 -14.26 1.13 -0.61
C ARG A 154 -14.57 2.62 -0.80
N ILE A 155 -14.22 3.43 0.18
CA ILE A 155 -14.40 4.88 0.20
C ILE A 155 -13.02 5.53 0.37
N HIS A 156 -12.57 6.26 -0.64
CA HIS A 156 -11.34 7.03 -0.56
C HIS A 156 -11.47 8.19 0.42
N LEU A 157 -10.48 8.33 1.27
CA LEU A 157 -10.38 9.44 2.22
C LEU A 157 -9.04 10.16 2.02
N GLU A 158 -9.06 11.48 2.15
CA GLU A 158 -7.87 12.34 2.13
C GLU A 158 -7.66 12.97 3.53
N LEU A 159 -7.71 12.13 4.57
CA LEU A 159 -7.59 12.58 5.96
C LEU A 159 -6.23 13.22 6.26
N GLY A 160 -5.19 12.88 5.49
CA GLY A 160 -3.88 13.51 5.62
C GLY A 160 -3.96 15.04 5.59
N HIS A 161 -4.88 15.59 4.80
CA HIS A 161 -5.08 17.04 4.65
C HIS A 161 -6.13 17.62 5.60
N HIS A 162 -6.82 16.79 6.38
CA HIS A 162 -7.84 17.24 7.30
C HIS A 162 -7.20 17.86 8.56
N PRO A 163 -7.75 18.96 9.11
CA PRO A 163 -7.31 19.51 10.38
C PRO A 163 -7.40 18.49 11.51
N PHE A 164 -6.34 18.42 12.33
CA PHE A 164 -6.26 17.46 13.43
C PHE A 164 -5.90 18.15 14.75
N HIS A 165 -4.72 18.73 14.89
CA HIS A 165 -4.24 19.26 16.15
C HIS A 165 -3.68 20.67 15.99
N GLN A 166 -4.22 21.66 16.76
CA GLN A 166 -3.75 23.05 16.76
C GLN A 166 -3.60 23.67 15.35
N GLY A 167 -4.59 23.46 14.48
CA GLY A 167 -4.60 23.99 13.13
C GLY A 167 -3.68 23.26 12.12
N LYS A 168 -3.04 22.18 12.54
CA LYS A 168 -2.23 21.31 11.68
C LYS A 168 -3.03 20.10 11.24
N THR A 169 -2.66 19.54 10.10
CA THR A 169 -3.29 18.35 9.53
C THR A 169 -2.78 17.06 10.17
N TYR A 170 -3.44 15.93 9.88
CA TYR A 170 -2.94 14.62 10.26
C TYR A 170 -1.54 14.36 9.67
N GLU A 171 -1.28 14.77 8.43
CA GLU A 171 0.04 14.60 7.79
C GLU A 171 1.11 15.45 8.47
N ASP A 172 0.79 16.72 8.83
CA ASP A 172 1.73 17.62 9.55
C ASP A 172 2.13 17.07 10.92
N GLU A 173 1.29 16.25 11.53
CA GLU A 173 1.50 15.70 12.87
C GLU A 173 2.04 14.26 12.87
N LEU A 174 1.69 13.46 11.87
CA LEU A 174 1.95 12.02 11.83
C LEU A 174 2.79 11.56 10.62
N GLY A 175 3.02 12.41 9.61
CA GLY A 175 3.93 12.12 8.52
C GLY A 175 5.38 12.00 8.97
N ARG A 176 6.24 11.47 8.12
CA ARG A 176 7.65 11.20 8.43
C ARG A 176 8.40 12.44 8.93
N ALA A 177 8.20 13.59 8.29
CA ALA A 177 8.84 14.83 8.70
C ALA A 177 8.48 15.23 10.15
N ALA A 178 7.22 14.98 10.57
CA ALA A 178 6.79 15.23 11.94
C ALA A 178 7.49 14.28 12.93
N MET A 179 7.62 13.00 12.60
CA MET A 179 8.31 12.02 13.44
C MET A 179 9.79 12.39 13.63
N ASP A 180 10.47 12.77 12.55
CA ASP A 180 11.90 13.13 12.58
C ASP A 180 12.11 14.43 13.39
N LYS A 181 11.19 15.40 13.30
CA LYS A 181 11.24 16.67 14.04
C LYS A 181 10.89 16.54 15.52
N LYS A 182 9.84 15.78 15.85
CA LYS A 182 9.27 15.71 17.22
C LYS A 182 9.87 14.59 18.07
N GLY A 183 10.51 13.62 17.42
CA GLY A 183 10.97 12.38 18.01
C GLY A 183 9.85 11.33 18.20
N LYS A 184 10.25 10.06 18.18
CA LYS A 184 9.33 8.90 18.19
C LYS A 184 8.37 8.89 19.39
N LYS A 185 8.82 9.28 20.59
CA LYS A 185 7.96 9.27 21.79
C LYS A 185 6.78 10.24 21.67
N LYS A 186 7.02 11.46 21.22
CA LYS A 186 5.97 12.46 21.04
C LYS A 186 5.07 12.08 19.87
N TRP A 187 5.64 11.59 18.80
CA TRP A 187 4.91 11.13 17.61
C TRP A 187 3.95 9.97 17.96
N ASN A 188 4.38 8.99 18.74
CA ASN A 188 3.52 7.88 19.19
C ASN A 188 2.35 8.36 20.07
N ARG A 189 2.56 9.37 20.91
CA ARG A 189 1.46 9.99 21.68
C ARG A 189 0.44 10.66 20.75
N MET A 190 0.91 11.42 19.76
CA MET A 190 0.02 12.03 18.74
C MET A 190 -0.75 10.97 17.96
N LEU A 191 -0.13 9.81 17.70
CA LEU A 191 -0.82 8.71 17.03
C LEU A 191 -1.97 8.16 17.88
N LEU A 192 -1.82 8.01 19.19
CA LEU A 192 -2.93 7.59 20.07
C LEU A 192 -4.07 8.62 20.07
N GLU A 193 -3.75 9.93 20.10
CA GLU A 193 -4.75 10.99 20.00
C GLU A 193 -5.50 10.90 18.65
N ALA A 194 -4.78 10.63 17.56
CA ALA A 194 -5.39 10.45 16.25
C ALA A 194 -6.28 9.20 16.17
N ILE A 195 -5.87 8.08 16.76
CA ILE A 195 -6.68 6.84 16.83
C ILE A 195 -8.01 7.10 17.53
N ASP A 196 -7.98 7.81 18.65
CA ASP A 196 -9.18 8.16 19.42
C ASP A 196 -10.10 9.13 18.63
N ASP A 197 -9.53 10.13 17.98
CA ASP A 197 -10.26 11.08 17.15
C ASP A 197 -10.91 10.39 15.93
N LEU A 198 -10.17 9.51 15.25
CA LEU A 198 -10.68 8.71 14.16
C LEU A 198 -11.79 7.75 14.61
N LYS A 199 -11.68 7.18 15.83
CA LYS A 199 -12.73 6.33 16.40
C LYS A 199 -14.02 7.10 16.63
N ARG A 200 -13.94 8.32 17.16
CA ARG A 200 -15.11 9.19 17.37
C ARG A 200 -15.73 9.64 16.04
N THR A 201 -14.89 9.88 15.03
CA THR A 201 -15.35 10.38 13.73
C THR A 201 -16.01 9.31 12.88
N PHE A 202 -15.40 8.13 12.77
CA PHE A 202 -15.84 7.08 11.83
C PHE A 202 -16.57 5.94 12.51
N ASN A 203 -16.49 5.83 13.84
CA ASN A 203 -17.02 4.72 14.61
C ASN A 203 -16.68 3.35 14.01
N TYR A 204 -15.43 3.20 13.53
CA TYR A 204 -14.96 1.98 12.88
C TYR A 204 -15.00 0.77 13.81
N ASP A 205 -15.23 -0.42 13.26
CA ASP A 205 -15.12 -1.68 13.98
C ASP A 205 -13.65 -2.07 14.16
N ARG A 206 -12.83 -1.87 13.11
CA ARG A 206 -11.39 -2.15 13.11
C ARG A 206 -10.61 -1.01 12.48
N LEU A 207 -9.40 -0.77 12.99
CA LEU A 207 -8.41 0.12 12.40
C LEU A 207 -7.14 -0.67 12.08
N PHE A 208 -6.67 -0.55 10.85
CA PHE A 208 -5.39 -1.10 10.43
C PHE A 208 -4.39 0.01 10.17
N ILE A 209 -3.18 -0.13 10.70
CA ILE A 209 -2.10 0.85 10.57
C ILE A 209 -0.95 0.22 9.79
N GLY A 210 -0.75 0.71 8.56
CA GLY A 210 0.29 0.24 7.65
C GLY A 210 1.34 1.30 7.32
N GLY A 211 2.06 1.05 6.23
CA GLY A 211 3.11 1.94 5.74
C GLY A 211 4.45 1.77 6.46
N GLY A 212 5.50 2.40 5.92
CA GLY A 212 6.86 2.29 6.44
C GLY A 212 7.09 2.88 7.84
N GLY A 213 6.13 3.67 8.34
CA GLY A 213 6.10 4.24 9.68
C GLY A 213 5.58 3.28 10.75
N ALA A 214 4.77 2.27 10.37
CA ALA A 214 4.17 1.32 11.30
C ALA A 214 5.19 0.63 12.21
N LYS A 215 6.38 0.32 11.71
CA LYS A 215 7.50 -0.24 12.51
C LYS A 215 7.98 0.64 13.68
N PHE A 216 7.64 1.91 13.68
CA PHE A 216 8.00 2.87 14.73
C PHE A 216 6.88 3.05 15.77
N VAL A 217 5.74 2.42 15.58
CA VAL A 217 4.66 2.38 16.57
C VAL A 217 5.13 1.53 17.74
N LYS A 218 5.20 2.16 18.91
CA LYS A 218 5.72 1.57 20.16
C LYS A 218 4.84 1.97 21.35
N VAL A 219 3.53 1.92 21.13
CA VAL A 219 2.50 2.20 22.15
C VAL A 219 1.53 1.04 22.19
N ASP A 220 0.88 0.86 23.32
CA ASP A 220 -0.21 -0.10 23.45
C ASP A 220 -1.40 0.40 22.64
N LEU A 221 -1.81 -0.41 21.69
CA LEU A 221 -2.92 -0.11 20.81
C LEU A 221 -4.22 -0.69 21.37
N PRO A 222 -5.38 -0.05 21.15
CA PRO A 222 -6.67 -0.66 21.46
C PRO A 222 -6.86 -2.02 20.76
N ASP A 223 -7.67 -2.91 21.34
CA ASP A 223 -7.89 -4.29 20.84
C ASP A 223 -8.37 -4.36 19.39
N ASN A 224 -9.08 -3.33 18.94
CA ASN A 224 -9.58 -3.24 17.58
C ASN A 224 -8.65 -2.48 16.62
N VAL A 225 -7.39 -2.24 17.01
CA VAL A 225 -6.36 -1.58 16.19
C VAL A 225 -5.20 -2.55 15.96
N SER A 226 -4.84 -2.78 14.72
CA SER A 226 -3.79 -3.72 14.34
C SER A 226 -2.75 -3.06 13.43
N LEU A 227 -1.49 -3.47 13.60
CA LEU A 227 -0.42 -3.13 12.66
C LEU A 227 -0.44 -4.13 11.49
N ILE A 228 -0.37 -3.62 10.27
CA ILE A 228 -0.14 -4.43 9.07
C ILE A 228 1.33 -4.29 8.65
N SER A 229 1.97 -5.42 8.39
CA SER A 229 3.32 -5.42 7.85
C SER A 229 3.29 -5.02 6.36
N ASN A 230 4.38 -4.42 5.86
CA ASN A 230 4.54 -4.19 4.43
C ASN A 230 4.76 -5.52 3.64
N GLU A 231 4.67 -6.65 4.31
CA GLU A 231 4.78 -7.98 3.72
C GLU A 231 3.40 -8.59 3.45
N ASP A 232 2.35 -8.04 4.07
CA ASP A 232 0.97 -8.52 3.96
C ASP A 232 0.15 -7.77 2.88
N GLY A 233 0.74 -6.72 2.23
CA GLY A 233 0.10 -5.91 1.20
C GLY A 233 0.75 -6.05 -0.18
#